data_57f73c2f6c7bf0d5349c2b13ed74df38
#
_entry.id   57f73c2f6c7bf0d5349c2b13ed74df38
#
_cell.length_a   1.000
_cell.length_b   1.000
_cell.length_c   1.000
_cell.angle_alpha   90.00
_cell.angle_beta   90.00
_cell.angle_gamma   90.00
#
_symmetry.space_group_name_H-M   'P 1'
#
loop_
_entity.id
_entity.type
_entity.pdbx_description
1 polymer ?
#
loop_
_entity_poly.entity_id
_entity_poly.type
_entity_poly.pdbx_seq_one_letter_code
_entity_poly.pdbx_strand_id
1 'polypeptide(L)'
;MQEVRAAVIGTGVMGRKYAQMIAEGKAGALRLTAVVCRSAGAQQWAKNALPDTVRVCPNAEELYAHAEEFDAVLVVTPHKTHPALVMQAFAHGKHVLCDKPSANALAPALEMNRAAEKSGLVFAMMFHQRRYKKYMRLKKLLDDGALGEIKRVQLENSRYFRTWMYHRSGSWRSSWAGEGGGALLNQGQHILDIWQWLFGMPTSIYAVIPYGKYNDFMVDDEATLLMEYPQQRTATFILSTGEGSYTERLEIVGTKGTALLEEDTLTLHTYTPDTETYRRTADCTERQQLTETTTTEQFAPQAEPYPEMLANFADAILHGTPLTAPGVEGVRALELTDAAYLSAWLGEKITLPLDAERFEQELQKHIQEEQANG
;
A
#
# COMPACT_ATOMS: atom_id res chain seq x y z
N MET A 1 28.30 -0.51 16.96
CA MET A 1 27.53 -0.89 15.76
C MET A 1 27.27 0.40 14.98
N GLN A 2 27.33 0.36 13.67
CA GLN A 2 27.01 1.50 12.82
C GLN A 2 25.49 1.72 12.87
N GLU A 3 25.05 2.97 13.12
CA GLU A 3 23.64 3.32 13.24
C GLU A 3 23.26 4.30 12.12
N VAL A 4 21.99 4.28 11.72
CA VAL A 4 21.38 5.27 10.84
C VAL A 4 20.60 6.26 11.69
N ARG A 5 21.02 7.51 11.68
CA ARG A 5 20.36 8.60 12.39
C ARG A 5 19.10 9.00 11.61
N ALA A 6 17.96 8.96 12.25
CA ALA A 6 16.67 9.14 11.60
C ALA A 6 15.89 10.32 12.19
N ALA A 7 15.27 11.10 11.32
CA ALA A 7 14.28 12.11 11.67
C ALA A 7 12.87 11.68 11.24
N VAL A 8 11.84 12.01 12.01
CA VAL A 8 10.44 11.74 11.66
C VAL A 8 9.71 13.03 11.36
N ILE A 9 9.19 13.19 10.14
CA ILE A 9 8.37 14.32 9.73
C ILE A 9 6.89 13.92 9.80
N GLY A 10 6.14 14.53 10.70
CA GLY A 10 4.74 14.22 10.97
C GLY A 10 4.55 13.35 12.20
N THR A 11 3.93 13.92 13.22
CA THR A 11 3.68 13.28 14.53
C THR A 11 2.18 13.06 14.78
N GLY A 12 1.48 12.60 13.74
CA GLY A 12 0.16 11.99 13.85
C GLY A 12 0.22 10.62 14.52
N VAL A 13 -0.84 9.82 14.43
CA VAL A 13 -0.92 8.50 15.08
C VAL A 13 0.24 7.60 14.67
N MET A 14 0.50 7.47 13.37
CA MET A 14 1.56 6.58 12.88
C MET A 14 2.96 7.15 13.14
N GLY A 15 3.19 8.44 12.92
CA GLY A 15 4.49 9.04 13.18
C GLY A 15 4.92 8.96 14.64
N ARG A 16 3.99 9.11 15.58
CA ARG A 16 4.24 8.85 17.01
C ARG A 16 4.63 7.40 17.26
N LYS A 17 3.91 6.46 16.67
CA LYS A 17 4.18 5.02 16.77
C LYS A 17 5.58 4.68 16.26
N TYR A 18 5.98 5.19 15.10
CA TYR A 18 7.33 4.96 14.55
C TYR A 18 8.42 5.62 15.38
N ALA A 19 8.24 6.88 15.79
CA ALA A 19 9.21 7.57 16.63
C ALA A 19 9.46 6.84 17.96
N GLN A 20 8.40 6.35 18.61
CA GLN A 20 8.51 5.56 19.84
C GLN A 20 9.22 4.23 19.59
N MET A 21 8.87 3.48 18.52
CA MET A 21 9.56 2.23 18.18
C MET A 21 11.05 2.42 17.97
N ILE A 22 11.45 3.51 17.29
CA ILE A 22 12.87 3.81 17.07
C ILE A 22 13.53 4.18 18.41
N ALA A 23 12.90 5.04 19.21
CA ALA A 23 13.44 5.48 20.50
C ALA A 23 13.58 4.31 21.50
N GLU A 24 12.71 3.31 21.41
CA GLU A 24 12.74 2.08 22.23
C GLU A 24 13.71 1.01 21.70
N GLY A 25 14.44 1.29 20.61
CA GLY A 25 15.39 0.32 20.01
C GLY A 25 14.72 -0.84 19.29
N LYS A 26 13.45 -0.73 18.91
CA LYS A 26 12.67 -1.77 18.18
C LYS A 26 12.77 -1.68 16.65
N ALA A 27 13.61 -0.81 16.14
CA ALA A 27 13.72 -0.48 14.72
C ALA A 27 15.11 -0.84 14.11
N GLY A 28 15.72 -1.92 14.57
CA GLY A 28 17.05 -2.34 14.12
C GLY A 28 18.11 -1.28 14.41
N ALA A 29 18.89 -0.92 13.40
CA ALA A 29 19.97 0.06 13.51
C ALA A 29 19.52 1.53 13.35
N LEU A 30 18.20 1.83 13.35
CA LEU A 30 17.73 3.22 13.37
C LEU A 30 17.89 3.82 14.76
N ARG A 31 18.38 5.06 14.80
CA ARG A 31 18.45 5.90 16.00
C ARG A 31 17.69 7.20 15.77
N LEU A 32 16.68 7.48 16.59
CA LEU A 32 15.89 8.71 16.49
C LEU A 32 16.72 9.91 16.94
N THR A 33 16.86 10.92 16.09
CA THR A 33 17.58 12.17 16.41
C THR A 33 16.69 13.40 16.38
N ALA A 34 15.61 13.40 15.56
CA ALA A 34 14.72 14.54 15.49
C ALA A 34 13.27 14.12 15.15
N VAL A 35 12.33 14.97 15.54
CA VAL A 35 10.91 14.87 15.12
C VAL A 35 10.39 16.26 14.72
N VAL A 36 9.55 16.32 13.68
CA VAL A 36 8.86 17.54 13.28
C VAL A 36 7.44 17.52 13.83
N CYS A 37 7.14 18.47 14.72
CA CYS A 37 5.89 18.62 15.44
C CYS A 37 5.28 20.00 15.21
N ARG A 38 4.28 20.14 14.32
CA ARG A 38 3.67 21.42 13.96
C ARG A 38 2.83 22.06 15.07
N SER A 39 2.08 21.26 15.82
CA SER A 39 1.18 21.76 16.88
C SER A 39 1.85 21.75 18.25
N ALA A 40 1.44 22.68 19.13
CA ALA A 40 1.89 22.72 20.52
C ALA A 40 1.65 21.39 21.25
N GLY A 41 0.49 20.76 21.03
CA GLY A 41 0.18 19.47 21.64
C GLY A 41 1.09 18.33 21.13
N ALA A 42 1.52 18.36 19.86
CA ALA A 42 2.49 17.38 19.34
C ALA A 42 3.90 17.62 19.92
N GLN A 43 4.31 18.89 20.07
CA GLN A 43 5.59 19.25 20.72
C GLN A 43 5.61 18.82 22.19
N GLN A 44 4.50 19.04 22.92
CA GLN A 44 4.41 18.59 24.30
C GLN A 44 4.43 17.07 24.42
N TRP A 45 3.76 16.35 23.51
CA TRP A 45 3.87 14.90 23.44
C TRP A 45 5.31 14.46 23.23
N ALA A 46 6.03 15.05 22.27
CA ALA A 46 7.42 14.67 21.98
C ALA A 46 8.32 14.86 23.20
N LYS A 47 8.20 15.98 23.91
CA LYS A 47 8.96 16.27 25.13
C LYS A 47 8.67 15.29 26.27
N ASN A 48 7.45 14.75 26.33
CA ASN A 48 7.07 13.82 27.41
C ASN A 48 7.36 12.36 27.09
N ALA A 49 7.34 11.97 25.80
CA ALA A 49 7.35 10.59 25.35
C ALA A 49 8.68 10.15 24.70
N LEU A 50 9.54 11.08 24.34
CA LEU A 50 10.82 10.80 23.67
C LEU A 50 12.00 11.21 24.55
N PRO A 51 13.19 10.60 24.36
CA PRO A 51 14.39 11.00 25.08
C PRO A 51 14.76 12.47 24.85
N ASP A 52 15.33 13.14 25.84
CA ASP A 52 15.77 14.54 25.76
C ASP A 52 16.82 14.80 24.66
N THR A 53 17.48 13.76 24.19
CA THR A 53 18.45 13.80 23.07
C THR A 53 17.77 13.96 21.71
N VAL A 54 16.45 13.81 21.60
CA VAL A 54 15.69 13.98 20.37
C VAL A 54 15.30 15.42 20.18
N ARG A 55 15.76 16.03 19.09
CA ARG A 55 15.40 17.40 18.72
C ARG A 55 13.94 17.49 18.30
N VAL A 56 13.21 18.46 18.82
CA VAL A 56 11.83 18.75 18.44
C VAL A 56 11.78 20.00 17.58
N CYS A 57 11.53 19.84 16.28
CA CYS A 57 11.46 20.93 15.31
C CYS A 57 9.99 21.32 15.03
N PRO A 58 9.67 22.61 14.87
CA PRO A 58 8.30 23.05 14.55
C PRO A 58 7.90 22.83 13.09
N ASN A 59 8.86 22.74 12.17
CA ASN A 59 8.68 22.57 10.73
C ASN A 59 9.88 21.88 10.08
N ALA A 60 9.79 21.60 8.79
CA ALA A 60 10.87 20.96 8.04
C ALA A 60 12.08 21.88 7.81
N GLU A 61 11.88 23.19 7.65
CA GLU A 61 12.96 24.14 7.49
C GLU A 61 13.91 24.13 8.70
N GLU A 62 13.35 24.14 9.90
CA GLU A 62 14.13 24.05 11.14
C GLU A 62 14.82 22.67 11.25
N LEU A 63 14.19 21.58 10.80
CA LEU A 63 14.85 20.29 10.76
C LEU A 63 16.07 20.32 9.84
N TYR A 64 15.93 20.84 8.62
CA TYR A 64 17.02 20.86 7.64
C TYR A 64 18.11 21.90 7.95
N ALA A 65 17.87 22.87 8.83
CA ALA A 65 18.92 23.73 9.39
C ALA A 65 19.97 22.94 10.20
N HIS A 66 19.64 21.70 10.58
CA HIS A 66 20.48 20.74 11.29
C HIS A 66 20.67 19.43 10.51
N ALA A 67 20.78 19.53 9.19
CA ALA A 67 20.83 18.36 8.32
C ALA A 67 21.99 17.40 8.62
N GLU A 68 23.08 17.85 9.21
CA GLU A 68 24.22 17.04 9.62
C GLU A 68 23.91 16.06 10.77
N GLU A 69 22.81 16.27 11.49
CA GLU A 69 22.44 15.45 12.66
C GLU A 69 21.68 14.16 12.28
N PHE A 70 21.27 13.99 11.01
CA PHE A 70 20.54 12.79 10.56
C PHE A 70 20.93 12.37 9.14
N ASP A 71 20.73 11.10 8.85
CA ASP A 71 21.06 10.42 7.60
C ASP A 71 19.81 10.09 6.79
N ALA A 72 18.68 9.90 7.47
CA ALA A 72 17.44 9.46 6.88
C ALA A 72 16.22 10.18 7.45
N VAL A 73 15.14 10.23 6.66
CA VAL A 73 13.86 10.86 7.02
C VAL A 73 12.73 9.86 6.86
N LEU A 74 11.87 9.76 7.86
CA LEU A 74 10.57 9.09 7.77
C LEU A 74 9.50 10.15 7.51
N VAL A 75 8.82 10.08 6.36
CA VAL A 75 7.72 11.01 5.99
C VAL A 75 6.40 10.35 6.33
N VAL A 76 5.69 10.89 7.34
CA VAL A 76 4.47 10.32 7.94
C VAL A 76 3.41 11.42 8.12
N THR A 77 3.13 12.12 7.05
CA THR A 77 2.24 13.28 6.99
C THR A 77 0.96 12.96 6.18
N PRO A 78 0.01 13.88 6.01
CA PRO A 78 -1.08 13.67 5.06
C PRO A 78 -0.59 13.46 3.63
N HIS A 79 -1.28 12.61 2.86
CA HIS A 79 -0.90 12.08 1.54
C HIS A 79 -0.40 13.12 0.56
N LYS A 80 -1.12 14.24 0.42
CA LYS A 80 -0.80 15.36 -0.48
C LYS A 80 0.57 15.99 -0.23
N THR A 81 1.12 15.86 0.98
CA THR A 81 2.40 16.47 1.36
C THR A 81 3.60 15.53 1.17
N HIS A 82 3.37 14.24 0.94
CA HIS A 82 4.44 13.26 0.79
C HIS A 82 5.42 13.63 -0.33
N PRO A 83 4.99 13.92 -1.58
CA PRO A 83 5.93 14.18 -2.67
C PRO A 83 6.87 15.34 -2.39
N ALA A 84 6.36 16.46 -1.92
CA ALA A 84 7.17 17.63 -1.63
C ALA A 84 8.22 17.36 -0.55
N LEU A 85 7.83 16.69 0.56
CA LEU A 85 8.72 16.37 1.66
C LEU A 85 9.76 15.31 1.30
N VAL A 86 9.39 14.33 0.50
CA VAL A 86 10.32 13.30 -0.01
C VAL A 86 11.34 13.92 -0.96
N MET A 87 10.89 14.74 -1.92
CA MET A 87 11.80 15.44 -2.83
C MET A 87 12.73 16.41 -2.08
N GLN A 88 12.23 17.10 -1.05
CA GLN A 88 13.05 17.96 -0.19
C GLN A 88 14.12 17.14 0.54
N ALA A 89 13.78 15.95 1.06
CA ALA A 89 14.74 15.07 1.71
C ALA A 89 15.85 14.63 0.75
N PHE A 90 15.52 14.23 -0.48
CA PHE A 90 16.53 13.91 -1.50
C PHE A 90 17.42 15.11 -1.86
N ALA A 91 16.85 16.30 -1.96
CA ALA A 91 17.62 17.52 -2.21
C ALA A 91 18.64 17.82 -1.10
N HIS A 92 18.37 17.39 0.12
CA HIS A 92 19.30 17.48 1.27
C HIS A 92 20.18 16.22 1.45
N GLY A 93 20.19 15.30 0.47
CA GLY A 93 21.03 14.09 0.52
C GLY A 93 20.58 13.07 1.58
N LYS A 94 19.29 12.99 1.91
CA LYS A 94 18.75 12.08 2.92
C LYS A 94 18.05 10.89 2.31
N HIS A 95 18.29 9.69 2.87
CA HIS A 95 17.52 8.50 2.60
C HIS A 95 16.07 8.68 3.08
N VAL A 96 15.10 8.04 2.43
CA VAL A 96 13.69 8.27 2.74
C VAL A 96 12.94 6.96 2.92
N LEU A 97 12.15 6.89 4.01
CA LEU A 97 11.04 5.96 4.15
C LEU A 97 9.75 6.77 4.20
N CYS A 98 8.86 6.55 3.22
CA CYS A 98 7.58 7.25 3.12
C CYS A 98 6.43 6.35 3.55
N ASP A 99 5.49 6.89 4.33
CA ASP A 99 4.24 6.18 4.62
C ASP A 99 3.34 6.12 3.37
N LYS A 100 2.42 5.20 3.34
CA LYS A 100 1.47 5.01 2.24
C LYS A 100 0.29 6.03 2.33
N PRO A 101 -0.36 6.34 1.21
CA PRO A 101 0.08 6.13 -0.18
C PRO A 101 1.28 7.00 -0.53
N SER A 102 1.92 6.73 -1.66
CA SER A 102 3.07 7.53 -2.10
C SER A 102 2.70 9.00 -2.33
N ALA A 103 1.50 9.26 -2.83
CA ALA A 103 0.91 10.57 -3.03
C ALA A 103 -0.63 10.47 -3.01
N ASN A 104 -1.32 11.58 -3.25
CA ASN A 104 -2.77 11.61 -3.44
C ASN A 104 -3.20 11.47 -4.91
N ALA A 105 -2.26 11.44 -5.86
CA ALA A 105 -2.47 11.21 -7.28
C ALA A 105 -1.17 10.72 -7.95
N LEU A 106 -1.26 10.10 -9.12
CA LEU A 106 -0.15 9.44 -9.82
C LEU A 106 0.94 10.42 -10.27
N ALA A 107 0.58 11.58 -10.82
CA ALA A 107 1.54 12.52 -11.40
C ALA A 107 2.62 12.97 -10.39
N PRO A 108 2.29 13.48 -9.19
CA PRO A 108 3.30 13.85 -8.19
C PRO A 108 4.09 12.63 -7.64
N ALA A 109 3.52 11.43 -7.62
CA ALA A 109 4.25 10.23 -7.25
C ALA A 109 5.30 9.83 -8.29
N LEU A 110 5.01 10.01 -9.58
CA LEU A 110 5.99 9.80 -10.65
C LEU A 110 7.15 10.81 -10.59
N GLU A 111 6.89 12.06 -10.24
CA GLU A 111 7.93 13.06 -10.00
C GLU A 111 8.84 12.68 -8.83
N MET A 112 8.24 12.19 -7.76
CA MET A 112 8.95 11.69 -6.59
C MET A 112 9.88 10.52 -6.95
N ASN A 113 9.42 9.58 -7.79
CA ASN A 113 10.24 8.47 -8.29
C ASN A 113 11.42 8.96 -9.14
N ARG A 114 11.20 9.93 -10.05
CA ARG A 114 12.30 10.55 -10.83
C ARG A 114 13.34 11.21 -9.92
N ALA A 115 12.89 11.88 -8.85
CA ALA A 115 13.78 12.48 -7.88
C ALA A 115 14.59 11.43 -7.11
N ALA A 116 13.95 10.31 -6.72
CA ALA A 116 14.61 9.19 -6.06
C ALA A 116 15.70 8.57 -6.95
N GLU A 117 15.37 8.25 -8.21
CA GLU A 117 16.33 7.71 -9.19
C GLU A 117 17.52 8.64 -9.38
N LYS A 118 17.28 9.94 -9.53
CA LYS A 118 18.34 10.95 -9.70
C LYS A 118 19.23 11.08 -8.47
N SER A 119 18.68 10.90 -7.27
CA SER A 119 19.42 11.05 -6.02
C SER A 119 20.37 9.88 -5.74
N GLY A 120 20.05 8.68 -6.22
CA GLY A 120 20.75 7.44 -5.89
C GLY A 120 20.65 7.03 -4.42
N LEU A 121 19.75 7.65 -3.65
CA LEU A 121 19.54 7.39 -2.24
C LEU A 121 18.56 6.24 -2.02
N VAL A 122 18.61 5.62 -0.85
CA VAL A 122 17.65 4.58 -0.47
C VAL A 122 16.28 5.20 -0.29
N PHE A 123 15.29 4.67 -1.02
CA PHE A 123 13.90 5.07 -0.95
C PHE A 123 13.02 3.85 -0.69
N ALA A 124 12.24 3.88 0.40
CA ALA A 124 11.35 2.81 0.81
C ALA A 124 9.92 3.31 1.06
N MET A 125 8.93 2.43 0.87
CA MET A 125 7.55 2.65 1.28
C MET A 125 7.20 1.81 2.50
N MET A 126 6.28 2.30 3.35
CA MET A 126 5.78 1.57 4.51
C MET A 126 4.65 0.59 4.12
N PHE A 127 4.91 -0.31 3.20
CA PHE A 127 3.99 -1.41 2.85
C PHE A 127 4.26 -2.64 3.73
N HIS A 128 4.01 -2.49 5.02
CA HIS A 128 4.32 -3.49 6.05
C HIS A 128 3.61 -4.84 5.84
N GLN A 129 2.46 -4.85 5.14
CA GLN A 129 1.72 -6.10 4.89
C GLN A 129 2.50 -7.11 4.05
N ARG A 130 3.51 -6.69 3.28
CA ARG A 130 4.43 -7.61 2.58
C ARG A 130 5.22 -8.52 3.54
N ARG A 131 5.26 -8.20 4.84
CA ARG A 131 5.90 -9.00 5.90
C ARG A 131 4.92 -9.91 6.66
N TYR A 132 3.64 -9.88 6.34
CA TYR A 132 2.75 -10.91 6.88
C TYR A 132 3.09 -12.28 6.31
N LYS A 133 3.26 -13.28 7.18
CA LYS A 133 3.68 -14.64 6.81
C LYS A 133 2.76 -15.26 5.74
N LYS A 134 1.46 -15.00 5.83
CA LYS A 134 0.47 -15.47 4.84
C LYS A 134 0.75 -14.95 3.42
N TYR A 135 1.06 -13.66 3.27
CA TYR A 135 1.37 -13.09 1.95
C TYR A 135 2.76 -13.48 1.46
N MET A 136 3.75 -13.59 2.34
CA MET A 136 5.08 -14.13 2.00
C MET A 136 4.96 -15.59 1.50
N ARG A 137 4.09 -16.39 2.13
CA ARG A 137 3.82 -17.77 1.71
C ARG A 137 3.17 -17.83 0.33
N LEU A 138 2.17 -16.99 0.07
CA LEU A 138 1.56 -16.87 -1.26
C LEU A 138 2.56 -16.45 -2.32
N LYS A 139 3.38 -15.42 -2.02
CA LYS A 139 4.43 -14.96 -2.94
C LYS A 139 5.37 -16.10 -3.30
N LYS A 140 5.83 -16.86 -2.29
CA LYS A 140 6.68 -18.02 -2.53
C LYS A 140 6.01 -19.08 -3.41
N LEU A 141 4.74 -19.41 -3.19
CA LEU A 141 4.01 -20.38 -4.03
C LEU A 141 3.93 -19.93 -5.49
N LEU A 142 3.71 -18.62 -5.72
CA LEU A 142 3.66 -18.04 -7.06
C LEU A 142 5.04 -18.04 -7.73
N ASP A 143 6.08 -17.63 -7.02
CA ASP A 143 7.46 -17.59 -7.53
C ASP A 143 8.01 -19.00 -7.83
N ASP A 144 7.65 -19.99 -7.02
CA ASP A 144 8.00 -21.41 -7.24
C ASP A 144 7.18 -22.04 -8.40
N GLY A 145 6.19 -21.34 -8.96
CA GLY A 145 5.29 -21.86 -9.98
C GLY A 145 4.39 -23.01 -9.52
N ALA A 146 4.12 -23.08 -8.21
CA ALA A 146 3.35 -24.17 -7.59
C ALA A 146 1.92 -24.26 -8.12
N LEU A 147 1.33 -23.14 -8.54
CA LEU A 147 -0.02 -23.09 -9.12
C LEU A 147 -0.02 -23.22 -10.66
N GLY A 148 1.13 -23.26 -11.30
CA GLY A 148 1.26 -23.24 -12.75
C GLY A 148 0.90 -21.87 -13.34
N GLU A 149 0.34 -21.86 -14.56
CA GLU A 149 -0.15 -20.63 -15.19
C GLU A 149 -1.40 -20.12 -14.48
N ILE A 150 -1.37 -18.89 -13.97
CA ILE A 150 -2.51 -18.29 -13.28
C ILE A 150 -3.57 -17.89 -14.31
N LYS A 151 -4.79 -18.37 -14.12
CA LYS A 151 -5.93 -18.13 -15.02
C LYS A 151 -6.91 -17.10 -14.49
N ARG A 152 -7.17 -17.11 -13.17
CA ARG A 152 -8.12 -16.19 -12.52
C ARG A 152 -7.66 -15.84 -11.11
N VAL A 153 -7.92 -14.61 -10.70
CA VAL A 153 -7.71 -14.14 -9.33
C VAL A 153 -8.98 -13.45 -8.85
N GLN A 154 -9.35 -13.67 -7.60
CA GLN A 154 -10.47 -12.98 -6.97
C GLN A 154 -10.08 -12.58 -5.55
N LEU A 155 -10.26 -11.30 -5.22
CA LEU A 155 -10.04 -10.77 -3.88
C LEU A 155 -11.29 -10.02 -3.41
N GLU A 156 -11.66 -10.28 -2.18
CA GLU A 156 -12.68 -9.55 -1.44
C GLU A 156 -12.10 -9.15 -0.07
N ASN A 157 -12.19 -7.86 0.25
CA ASN A 157 -11.68 -7.31 1.50
C ASN A 157 -12.66 -6.29 2.08
N SER A 158 -13.36 -6.65 3.16
CA SER A 158 -14.19 -5.77 3.97
C SER A 158 -13.67 -5.64 5.41
N ARG A 159 -12.39 -5.94 5.60
CA ARG A 159 -11.72 -5.99 6.91
C ARG A 159 -11.72 -4.66 7.66
N TYR A 160 -11.77 -3.53 6.97
CA TYR A 160 -11.60 -2.22 7.56
C TYR A 160 -12.92 -1.47 7.70
N PHE A 161 -13.80 -1.92 8.60
CA PHE A 161 -15.00 -1.15 8.92
C PHE A 161 -14.67 0.26 9.41
N ARG A 162 -15.30 1.28 8.81
CA ARG A 162 -15.09 2.69 9.18
C ARG A 162 -16.39 3.34 9.62
N THR A 163 -16.34 4.01 10.78
CA THR A 163 -17.46 4.76 11.35
C THR A 163 -17.41 6.20 10.88
N TRP A 164 -18.52 6.90 11.02
CA TRP A 164 -18.58 8.35 10.80
C TRP A 164 -17.55 9.12 11.62
N MET A 165 -17.28 8.68 12.85
CA MET A 165 -16.26 9.29 13.71
C MET A 165 -14.87 9.22 13.08
N TYR A 166 -14.53 8.09 12.41
CA TYR A 166 -13.26 7.96 11.69
C TYR A 166 -13.16 9.00 10.58
N HIS A 167 -14.17 9.11 9.74
CA HIS A 167 -14.17 10.04 8.60
C HIS A 167 -14.08 11.50 9.03
N ARG A 168 -14.67 11.86 10.16
CA ARG A 168 -14.62 13.20 10.76
C ARG A 168 -13.40 13.47 11.65
N SER A 169 -12.50 12.51 11.80
CA SER A 169 -11.30 12.64 12.67
C SER A 169 -10.23 13.58 12.13
N GLY A 170 -10.39 14.14 10.95
CA GLY A 170 -9.50 15.13 10.33
C GLY A 170 -10.17 15.84 9.17
N SER A 171 -9.95 17.13 9.05
CA SER A 171 -10.55 17.97 8.00
C SER A 171 -10.11 17.64 6.56
N TRP A 172 -9.12 16.80 6.39
CA TRP A 172 -8.60 16.38 5.10
C TRP A 172 -9.15 15.03 4.62
N ARG A 173 -9.81 14.26 5.54
CA ARG A 173 -10.30 12.93 5.24
C ARG A 173 -11.56 12.95 4.41
N SER A 174 -11.77 11.85 3.67
CA SER A 174 -13.01 11.55 2.93
C SER A 174 -13.42 12.69 1.99
N SER A 175 -12.44 13.27 1.31
CA SER A 175 -12.63 14.35 0.35
C SER A 175 -11.65 14.24 -0.83
N TRP A 176 -12.10 14.65 -2.01
CA TRP A 176 -11.24 14.73 -3.19
C TRP A 176 -10.13 15.77 -3.02
N ALA A 177 -10.48 16.94 -2.48
CA ALA A 177 -9.53 18.04 -2.30
C ALA A 177 -8.47 17.76 -1.22
N GLY A 178 -8.83 17.04 -0.17
CA GLY A 178 -7.97 16.81 1.00
C GLY A 178 -7.20 15.50 0.93
N GLU A 179 -7.92 14.38 0.83
CA GLU A 179 -7.34 13.03 0.82
C GLU A 179 -6.97 12.58 -0.59
N GLY A 180 -7.74 12.98 -1.61
CA GLY A 180 -7.63 12.55 -2.99
C GLY A 180 -8.51 11.35 -3.33
N GLY A 181 -9.37 10.91 -2.42
CA GLY A 181 -10.26 9.77 -2.55
C GLY A 181 -10.74 9.26 -1.20
N GLY A 182 -11.34 8.06 -1.19
CA GLY A 182 -11.89 7.42 -0.01
C GLY A 182 -11.21 6.11 0.37
N ALA A 183 -12.01 5.06 0.49
CA ALA A 183 -11.59 3.74 0.94
C ALA A 183 -10.48 3.16 0.05
N LEU A 184 -10.60 3.27 -1.26
CA LEU A 184 -9.65 2.69 -2.21
C LEU A 184 -8.27 3.35 -2.11
N LEU A 185 -8.21 4.67 -1.93
CA LEU A 185 -6.95 5.40 -1.78
C LEU A 185 -6.33 5.24 -0.39
N ASN A 186 -7.12 5.10 0.66
CA ASN A 186 -6.59 5.00 2.02
C ASN A 186 -6.44 3.53 2.48
N GLN A 187 -7.55 2.81 2.72
CA GLN A 187 -7.52 1.43 3.21
C GLN A 187 -7.05 0.47 2.12
N GLY A 188 -7.49 0.71 0.89
CA GLY A 188 -7.17 -0.11 -0.29
C GLY A 188 -5.70 -0.17 -0.64
N GLN A 189 -4.92 0.87 -0.34
CA GLN A 189 -3.50 0.94 -0.72
C GLN A 189 -2.66 -0.23 -0.21
N HIS A 190 -2.93 -0.73 0.98
CA HIS A 190 -2.20 -1.88 1.51
C HIS A 190 -2.48 -3.16 0.72
N ILE A 191 -3.76 -3.40 0.43
CA ILE A 191 -4.14 -4.64 -0.27
C ILE A 191 -3.92 -4.53 -1.78
N LEU A 192 -3.98 -3.33 -2.36
CA LEU A 192 -3.58 -3.08 -3.75
C LEU A 192 -2.06 -3.23 -3.93
N ASP A 193 -1.27 -2.87 -2.91
CA ASP A 193 0.16 -3.15 -2.91
C ASP A 193 0.44 -4.67 -2.87
N ILE A 194 -0.22 -5.42 -2.00
CA ILE A 194 -0.15 -6.89 -2.00
C ILE A 194 -0.58 -7.45 -3.34
N TRP A 195 -1.66 -6.92 -3.92
CA TRP A 195 -2.16 -7.33 -5.23
C TRP A 195 -1.10 -7.20 -6.32
N GLN A 196 -0.52 -6.00 -6.51
CA GLN A 196 0.49 -5.78 -7.55
C GLN A 196 1.81 -6.51 -7.26
N TRP A 197 2.16 -6.71 -5.98
CA TRP A 197 3.35 -7.46 -5.58
C TRP A 197 3.24 -8.95 -5.88
N LEU A 198 2.04 -9.53 -5.77
CA LEU A 198 1.77 -10.93 -6.08
C LEU A 198 1.56 -11.17 -7.59
N PHE A 199 0.83 -10.30 -8.27
CA PHE A 199 0.28 -10.56 -9.61
C PHE A 199 0.82 -9.64 -10.71
N GLY A 200 1.56 -8.58 -10.36
CA GLY A 200 1.96 -7.52 -11.28
C GLY A 200 0.81 -6.59 -11.64
N MET A 201 1.09 -5.68 -12.58
CA MET A 201 0.10 -4.72 -13.07
C MET A 201 -0.78 -5.35 -14.15
N PRO A 202 -2.11 -5.07 -14.14
CA PRO A 202 -3.00 -5.47 -15.23
C PRO A 202 -2.75 -4.63 -16.49
N THR A 203 -3.31 -5.07 -17.61
CA THR A 203 -3.31 -4.29 -18.86
C THR A 203 -4.47 -3.31 -18.93
N SER A 204 -5.57 -3.59 -18.22
CA SER A 204 -6.72 -2.72 -18.14
C SER A 204 -7.55 -2.95 -16.87
N ILE A 205 -8.31 -1.92 -16.51
CA ILE A 205 -9.26 -1.91 -15.37
C ILE A 205 -10.60 -1.37 -15.83
N TYR A 206 -11.70 -2.03 -15.42
CA TYR A 206 -13.04 -1.50 -15.40
C TYR A 206 -13.55 -1.48 -13.97
N ALA A 207 -14.06 -0.36 -13.49
CA ALA A 207 -14.49 -0.20 -12.11
C ALA A 207 -15.93 0.28 -11.97
N VAL A 208 -16.61 -0.26 -10.95
CA VAL A 208 -17.89 0.26 -10.45
C VAL A 208 -17.65 0.71 -9.02
N ILE A 209 -17.78 2.01 -8.80
CA ILE A 209 -17.52 2.64 -7.50
C ILE A 209 -18.74 3.49 -7.12
N PRO A 210 -19.56 3.01 -6.19
CA PRO A 210 -20.61 3.85 -5.59
C PRO A 210 -19.98 4.83 -4.61
N TYR A 211 -20.28 6.12 -4.77
CA TYR A 211 -19.81 7.16 -3.85
C TYR A 211 -20.88 7.42 -2.79
N GLY A 212 -20.46 7.53 -1.52
CA GLY A 212 -21.36 7.76 -0.43
C GLY A 212 -22.38 6.63 -0.19
N LYS A 213 -22.00 5.38 -0.47
CA LYS A 213 -22.92 4.24 -0.33
C LYS A 213 -23.34 3.98 1.13
N TYR A 214 -22.39 4.07 2.03
CA TYR A 214 -22.60 3.84 3.48
C TYR A 214 -22.50 5.13 4.31
N ASN A 215 -21.92 6.16 3.71
CA ASN A 215 -21.70 7.46 4.33
C ASN A 215 -22.10 8.56 3.34
N ASP A 216 -22.39 9.78 3.81
CA ASP A 216 -22.80 10.92 2.99
C ASP A 216 -21.59 11.75 2.48
N PHE A 217 -20.52 11.07 2.03
CA PHE A 217 -19.35 11.70 1.44
C PHE A 217 -19.37 11.62 -0.09
N MET A 218 -18.63 12.49 -0.74
CA MET A 218 -18.49 12.49 -2.19
C MET A 218 -17.40 11.52 -2.69
N VAL A 219 -16.73 10.79 -1.78
CA VAL A 219 -15.70 9.79 -2.09
C VAL A 219 -16.24 8.38 -1.87
N ASP A 220 -15.45 7.40 -2.28
CA ASP A 220 -15.78 5.98 -2.17
C ASP A 220 -15.68 5.44 -0.74
N ASP A 221 -16.57 4.53 -0.40
CA ASP A 221 -16.49 3.63 0.74
C ASP A 221 -16.58 2.15 0.32
N GLU A 222 -16.81 1.91 -0.99
CA GLU A 222 -16.78 0.61 -1.64
C GLU A 222 -16.27 0.74 -3.09
N ALA A 223 -15.57 -0.29 -3.57
CA ALA A 223 -15.14 -0.38 -4.96
C ALA A 223 -15.14 -1.83 -5.46
N THR A 224 -15.61 -2.05 -6.69
CA THR A 224 -15.53 -3.32 -7.40
C THR A 224 -14.77 -3.11 -8.70
N LEU A 225 -13.66 -3.83 -8.89
CA LEU A 225 -12.79 -3.72 -10.04
C LEU A 225 -12.75 -5.04 -10.82
N LEU A 226 -12.85 -4.95 -12.15
CA LEU A 226 -12.54 -6.01 -13.10
C LEU A 226 -11.23 -5.68 -13.79
N MET A 227 -10.28 -6.60 -13.80
CA MET A 227 -8.95 -6.40 -14.35
C MET A 227 -8.62 -7.47 -15.39
N GLU A 228 -7.96 -7.04 -16.47
CA GLU A 228 -7.44 -7.92 -17.51
C GLU A 228 -5.91 -7.92 -17.46
N TYR A 229 -5.33 -9.07 -17.74
CA TYR A 229 -3.89 -9.29 -17.80
C TYR A 229 -3.49 -9.96 -19.11
N PRO A 230 -2.22 -9.99 -19.47
CA PRO A 230 -1.74 -10.82 -20.58
C PRO A 230 -2.21 -12.27 -20.45
N GLN A 231 -2.25 -12.98 -21.59
CA GLN A 231 -2.62 -14.40 -21.67
C GLN A 231 -4.05 -14.68 -21.19
N GLN A 232 -4.96 -13.71 -21.35
CA GLN A 232 -6.38 -13.82 -21.00
C GLN A 232 -6.64 -14.11 -19.51
N ARG A 233 -5.69 -13.81 -18.62
CA ARG A 233 -5.93 -13.86 -17.18
C ARG A 233 -6.89 -12.75 -16.78
N THR A 234 -7.90 -13.10 -16.02
CA THR A 234 -8.90 -12.15 -15.50
C THR A 234 -8.83 -12.07 -13.98
N ALA A 235 -9.24 -10.93 -13.44
CA ALA A 235 -9.28 -10.77 -11.99
C ALA A 235 -10.41 -9.84 -11.54
N THR A 236 -10.91 -10.10 -10.32
CA THR A 236 -11.88 -9.27 -9.61
C THR A 236 -11.31 -8.83 -8.28
N PHE A 237 -11.54 -7.58 -7.92
CA PHE A 237 -11.12 -7.00 -6.65
C PHE A 237 -12.30 -6.23 -6.05
N ILE A 238 -12.67 -6.56 -4.82
CA ILE A 238 -13.73 -5.91 -4.07
C ILE A 238 -13.15 -5.37 -2.77
N LEU A 239 -13.41 -4.11 -2.49
CA LEU A 239 -13.07 -3.45 -1.24
C LEU A 239 -14.30 -2.76 -0.67
N SER A 240 -14.58 -2.94 0.62
CA SER A 240 -15.64 -2.21 1.32
C SER A 240 -15.19 -1.82 2.73
N THR A 241 -15.62 -0.65 3.19
CA THR A 241 -15.41 -0.18 4.56
C THR A 241 -16.71 -0.02 5.35
N GLY A 242 -17.85 -0.36 4.73
CA GLY A 242 -19.18 -0.24 5.32
C GLY A 242 -19.86 -1.55 5.68
N GLU A 243 -19.25 -2.70 5.37
CA GLU A 243 -19.85 -4.01 5.66
C GLU A 243 -19.58 -4.46 7.10
N GLY A 244 -20.59 -5.08 7.71
CA GLY A 244 -20.46 -5.68 9.05
C GLY A 244 -19.73 -7.03 9.07
N SER A 245 -19.55 -7.65 7.92
CA SER A 245 -18.72 -8.85 7.75
C SER A 245 -17.23 -8.46 7.81
N TYR A 246 -16.42 -9.35 8.39
CA TYR A 246 -14.96 -9.16 8.42
C TYR A 246 -14.33 -10.11 7.43
N THR A 247 -14.49 -9.81 6.13
CA THR A 247 -14.05 -10.70 5.05
C THR A 247 -12.67 -10.29 4.57
N GLU A 248 -11.76 -11.25 4.50
CA GLU A 248 -10.49 -11.17 3.78
C GLU A 248 -10.32 -12.49 3.05
N ARG A 249 -10.66 -12.52 1.75
CA ARG A 249 -10.66 -13.71 0.93
C ARG A 249 -9.92 -13.47 -0.38
N LEU A 250 -8.88 -14.25 -0.63
CA LEU A 250 -8.10 -14.22 -1.87
C LEU A 250 -8.06 -15.64 -2.47
N GLU A 251 -8.65 -15.80 -3.65
CA GLU A 251 -8.61 -17.03 -4.42
C GLU A 251 -7.75 -16.86 -5.68
N ILE A 252 -6.82 -17.77 -5.88
CA ILE A 252 -5.89 -17.80 -7.01
C ILE A 252 -6.05 -19.13 -7.73
N VAL A 253 -6.55 -19.10 -8.95
CA VAL A 253 -6.79 -20.31 -9.76
C VAL A 253 -5.72 -20.42 -10.85
N GLY A 254 -4.94 -21.48 -10.77
CA GLY A 254 -3.92 -21.83 -11.75
C GLY A 254 -4.10 -23.20 -12.37
N THR A 255 -3.26 -23.55 -13.33
CA THR A 255 -3.35 -24.82 -14.06
C THR A 255 -2.96 -26.02 -13.22
N LYS A 256 -2.06 -25.85 -12.24
CA LYS A 256 -1.58 -26.92 -11.35
C LYS A 256 -2.29 -26.95 -10.01
N GLY A 257 -3.06 -25.93 -9.68
CA GLY A 257 -3.74 -25.84 -8.39
C GLY A 257 -4.49 -24.53 -8.16
N THR A 258 -5.19 -24.50 -7.05
CA THR A 258 -5.90 -23.32 -6.54
C THR A 258 -5.43 -23.05 -5.12
N ALA A 259 -5.07 -21.80 -4.84
CA ALA A 259 -4.81 -21.31 -3.49
C ALA A 259 -5.98 -20.44 -3.03
N LEU A 260 -6.50 -20.74 -1.86
CA LEU A 260 -7.54 -19.98 -1.19
C LEU A 260 -7.00 -19.50 0.17
N LEU A 261 -6.79 -18.20 0.31
CA LEU A 261 -6.50 -17.57 1.58
C LEU A 261 -7.77 -16.93 2.13
N GLU A 262 -8.24 -17.42 3.27
CA GLU A 262 -9.36 -16.84 4.02
C GLU A 262 -8.85 -16.45 5.39
N GLU A 263 -8.83 -15.15 5.68
CA GLU A 263 -8.23 -14.57 6.88
C GLU A 263 -6.79 -15.03 7.08
N ASP A 264 -6.55 -15.93 8.03
CA ASP A 264 -5.22 -16.48 8.35
C ASP A 264 -5.09 -17.99 8.00
N THR A 265 -6.00 -18.51 7.15
CA THR A 265 -6.00 -19.90 6.67
C THR A 265 -5.73 -19.97 5.18
N LEU A 266 -4.67 -20.64 4.79
CA LEU A 266 -4.34 -20.93 3.39
C LEU A 266 -4.69 -22.39 3.08
N THR A 267 -5.66 -22.60 2.17
CA THR A 267 -5.98 -23.91 1.61
C THR A 267 -5.40 -23.99 0.21
N LEU A 268 -4.60 -25.03 -0.04
CA LEU A 268 -3.99 -25.29 -1.34
C LEU A 268 -4.57 -26.60 -1.90
N HIS A 269 -5.20 -26.49 -3.07
CA HIS A 269 -5.63 -27.62 -3.88
C HIS A 269 -4.62 -27.81 -5.02
N THR A 270 -4.01 -28.98 -5.13
CA THR A 270 -3.11 -29.33 -6.23
C THR A 270 -3.69 -30.41 -7.11
N TYR A 271 -3.44 -30.34 -8.41
CA TYR A 271 -4.05 -31.22 -9.42
C TYR A 271 -2.99 -32.08 -10.09
N THR A 272 -3.32 -33.38 -10.29
CA THR A 272 -2.47 -34.34 -11.00
C THR A 272 -3.33 -35.18 -11.97
N PRO A 273 -3.02 -35.14 -13.28
CA PRO A 273 -2.12 -34.21 -13.94
C PRO A 273 -2.60 -32.77 -13.82
N ASP A 274 -1.82 -31.74 -14.27
CA ASP A 274 -2.32 -30.38 -14.33
C ASP A 274 -3.53 -30.25 -15.28
N THR A 275 -4.36 -29.19 -15.08
CA THR A 275 -5.64 -29.06 -15.80
C THR A 275 -5.49 -28.90 -17.31
N GLU A 276 -4.39 -28.35 -17.81
CA GLU A 276 -4.14 -28.22 -19.25
C GLU A 276 -3.80 -29.59 -19.88
N THR A 277 -2.92 -30.34 -19.21
CA THR A 277 -2.61 -31.71 -19.60
C THR A 277 -3.83 -32.59 -19.56
N TYR A 278 -4.57 -32.55 -18.43
CA TYR A 278 -5.81 -33.32 -18.27
C TYR A 278 -6.82 -33.02 -19.38
N ARG A 279 -7.12 -31.75 -19.64
CA ARG A 279 -8.08 -31.34 -20.68
C ARG A 279 -7.77 -31.90 -22.06
N ARG A 280 -6.49 -32.07 -22.39
CA ARG A 280 -6.04 -32.55 -23.70
C ARG A 280 -5.93 -34.06 -23.81
N THR A 281 -5.72 -34.75 -22.69
CA THR A 281 -5.38 -36.18 -22.67
C THR A 281 -6.50 -37.07 -22.08
N ALA A 282 -7.50 -36.48 -21.39
CA ALA A 282 -8.58 -37.22 -20.80
C ALA A 282 -9.42 -37.95 -21.88
N ASP A 283 -9.81 -39.18 -21.60
CA ASP A 283 -10.68 -40.00 -22.42
C ASP A 283 -12.15 -39.93 -21.98
N CYS A 284 -12.49 -38.99 -21.12
CA CYS A 284 -13.82 -38.72 -20.60
C CYS A 284 -14.20 -37.24 -20.80
N THR A 285 -15.51 -36.96 -20.71
CA THR A 285 -16.05 -35.59 -20.93
C THR A 285 -15.99 -34.69 -19.71
N GLU A 286 -15.64 -35.23 -18.56
CA GLU A 286 -15.68 -34.53 -17.26
C GLU A 286 -14.40 -34.74 -16.46
N ARG A 287 -14.35 -34.19 -15.22
CA ARG A 287 -13.21 -34.15 -14.32
C ARG A 287 -12.87 -35.48 -13.60
N GLN A 288 -13.49 -36.58 -13.96
CA GLN A 288 -13.53 -37.83 -13.18
C GLN A 288 -12.16 -38.43 -12.80
N GLN A 289 -11.11 -38.19 -13.63
CA GLN A 289 -9.78 -38.77 -13.46
C GLN A 289 -8.76 -37.79 -12.96
N LEU A 290 -9.14 -36.52 -12.69
CA LEU A 290 -8.26 -35.52 -12.14
C LEU A 290 -8.11 -35.76 -10.62
N THR A 291 -6.93 -36.15 -10.21
CA THR A 291 -6.62 -36.30 -8.77
C THR A 291 -6.39 -34.93 -8.14
N GLU A 292 -7.08 -34.68 -7.03
CA GLU A 292 -6.90 -33.47 -6.23
C GLU A 292 -6.33 -33.82 -4.85
N THR A 293 -5.30 -33.10 -4.45
CA THR A 293 -4.75 -33.15 -3.10
C THR A 293 -4.96 -31.81 -2.42
N THR A 294 -5.53 -31.81 -1.21
CA THR A 294 -5.79 -30.59 -0.44
C THR A 294 -4.88 -30.55 0.77
N THR A 295 -4.24 -29.41 0.98
CA THR A 295 -3.46 -29.10 2.20
C THR A 295 -3.92 -27.78 2.77
N THR A 296 -3.87 -27.66 4.11
CA THR A 296 -4.27 -26.44 4.82
C THR A 296 -3.13 -26.01 5.75
N GLU A 297 -2.81 -24.72 5.72
CA GLU A 297 -1.81 -24.07 6.56
C GLU A 297 -2.49 -22.94 7.34
N GLN A 298 -2.41 -22.97 8.67
CA GLN A 298 -2.97 -21.95 9.54
C GLN A 298 -1.85 -21.03 10.04
N PHE A 299 -1.99 -19.73 9.84
CA PHE A 299 -1.05 -18.72 10.35
C PHE A 299 -1.49 -18.24 11.73
N ALA A 300 -0.56 -18.17 12.67
CA ALA A 300 -0.82 -17.56 13.96
C ALA A 300 -1.00 -16.04 13.81
N PRO A 301 -1.84 -15.40 14.64
CA PRO A 301 -1.96 -13.96 14.67
C PRO A 301 -0.59 -13.28 14.75
N GLN A 302 -0.34 -12.31 13.88
CA GLN A 302 0.92 -11.59 13.81
C GLN A 302 0.68 -10.12 14.13
N ALA A 303 1.52 -9.55 15.01
CA ALA A 303 1.55 -8.11 15.20
C ALA A 303 1.94 -7.39 13.90
N GLU A 304 1.51 -6.15 13.73
CA GLU A 304 1.88 -5.36 12.56
C GLU A 304 3.41 -5.20 12.45
N PRO A 305 4.02 -5.65 11.35
CA PRO A 305 5.48 -5.80 11.23
C PRO A 305 6.19 -4.47 10.87
N TYR A 306 5.81 -3.38 11.53
CA TYR A 306 6.50 -2.10 11.36
C TYR A 306 7.97 -2.15 11.82
N PRO A 307 8.32 -2.83 12.94
CA PRO A 307 9.72 -2.93 13.35
C PRO A 307 10.61 -3.57 12.27
N GLU A 308 10.11 -4.64 11.60
CA GLU A 308 10.84 -5.32 10.54
C GLU A 308 11.04 -4.43 9.31
N MET A 309 10.05 -3.57 8.97
CA MET A 309 10.18 -2.61 7.88
C MET A 309 11.20 -1.53 8.19
N LEU A 310 11.17 -1.01 9.42
CA LEU A 310 12.14 0.00 9.91
C LEU A 310 13.56 -0.58 9.93
N ALA A 311 13.74 -1.80 10.43
CA ALA A 311 15.02 -2.49 10.44
C ALA A 311 15.54 -2.75 9.02
N ASN A 312 14.69 -3.23 8.11
CA ASN A 312 15.05 -3.45 6.72
C ASN A 312 15.49 -2.16 6.00
N PHE A 313 14.86 -1.02 6.31
CA PHE A 313 15.27 0.28 5.78
C PHE A 313 16.68 0.66 6.26
N ALA A 314 16.98 0.46 7.55
CA ALA A 314 18.33 0.69 8.08
C ALA A 314 19.37 -0.23 7.44
N ASP A 315 19.05 -1.53 7.31
CA ASP A 315 19.94 -2.52 6.70
C ASP A 315 20.19 -2.22 5.22
N ALA A 316 19.20 -1.70 4.50
CA ALA A 316 19.37 -1.28 3.11
C ALA A 316 20.36 -0.09 3.00
N ILE A 317 20.32 0.85 3.94
CA ILE A 317 21.25 1.98 3.98
C ILE A 317 22.68 1.52 4.34
N LEU A 318 22.82 0.69 5.35
CA LEU A 318 24.12 0.28 5.90
C LEU A 318 24.82 -0.80 5.06
N HIS A 319 24.05 -1.72 4.50
CA HIS A 319 24.55 -2.97 3.94
C HIS A 319 24.10 -3.25 2.50
N GLY A 320 23.25 -2.39 1.92
CA GLY A 320 22.69 -2.62 0.59
C GLY A 320 21.70 -3.80 0.54
N THR A 321 21.12 -4.19 1.67
CA THR A 321 20.12 -5.25 1.73
C THR A 321 18.91 -4.88 0.89
N PRO A 322 18.34 -5.80 0.09
CA PRO A 322 17.15 -5.53 -0.69
C PRO A 322 15.99 -5.02 0.17
N LEU A 323 15.35 -3.95 -0.28
CA LEU A 323 14.17 -3.42 0.37
C LEU A 323 12.96 -4.37 0.24
N THR A 324 12.24 -4.57 1.32
CA THR A 324 10.95 -5.29 1.32
C THR A 324 9.92 -4.58 0.43
N ALA A 325 9.91 -3.25 0.47
CA ALA A 325 9.05 -2.41 -0.35
C ALA A 325 9.87 -1.23 -0.89
N PRO A 326 10.48 -1.38 -2.08
CA PRO A 326 11.16 -0.27 -2.76
C PRO A 326 10.21 0.91 -2.96
N GLY A 327 10.69 2.13 -2.69
CA GLY A 327 9.86 3.34 -2.75
C GLY A 327 9.26 3.58 -4.13
N VAL A 328 10.01 3.26 -5.18
CA VAL A 328 9.57 3.41 -6.57
C VAL A 328 8.37 2.52 -6.94
N GLU A 329 8.09 1.47 -6.17
CA GLU A 329 6.90 0.63 -6.38
C GLU A 329 5.61 1.26 -5.79
N GLY A 330 5.74 2.30 -4.96
CA GLY A 330 4.60 3.00 -4.37
C GLY A 330 3.61 3.56 -5.38
N VAL A 331 4.08 3.88 -6.59
CA VAL A 331 3.21 4.34 -7.69
C VAL A 331 2.26 3.26 -8.20
N ARG A 332 2.59 1.97 -8.09
CA ARG A 332 1.80 0.89 -8.69
C ARG A 332 0.42 0.74 -8.03
N ALA A 333 0.38 0.73 -6.70
CA ALA A 333 -0.88 0.68 -5.97
C ALA A 333 -1.72 1.96 -6.18
N LEU A 334 -1.05 3.11 -6.30
CA LEU A 334 -1.70 4.37 -6.59
C LEU A 334 -2.25 4.42 -8.03
N GLU A 335 -1.49 3.95 -9.02
CA GLU A 335 -1.93 3.85 -10.41
C GLU A 335 -3.17 2.95 -10.58
N LEU A 336 -3.25 1.84 -9.84
CA LEU A 336 -4.44 0.98 -9.80
C LEU A 336 -5.66 1.74 -9.26
N THR A 337 -5.47 2.54 -8.21
CA THR A 337 -6.51 3.37 -7.60
C THR A 337 -7.00 4.44 -8.57
N ASP A 338 -6.08 5.21 -9.15
CA ASP A 338 -6.40 6.32 -10.03
C ASP A 338 -7.07 5.83 -11.33
N ALA A 339 -6.61 4.69 -11.88
CA ALA A 339 -7.24 4.05 -13.02
C ALA A 339 -8.66 3.54 -12.70
N ALA A 340 -8.88 3.05 -11.48
CA ALA A 340 -10.21 2.64 -11.04
C ALA A 340 -11.16 3.84 -10.89
N TYR A 341 -10.71 4.94 -10.30
CA TYR A 341 -11.49 6.16 -10.21
C TYR A 341 -11.83 6.70 -11.61
N LEU A 342 -10.82 6.82 -12.48
CA LEU A 342 -11.05 7.29 -13.86
C LEU A 342 -12.04 6.41 -14.62
N SER A 343 -11.93 5.08 -14.46
CA SER A 343 -12.88 4.13 -15.05
C SER A 343 -14.30 4.34 -14.55
N ALA A 344 -14.48 4.51 -13.25
CA ALA A 344 -15.81 4.72 -12.66
C ALA A 344 -16.42 6.07 -13.06
N TRP A 345 -15.63 7.14 -13.13
CA TRP A 345 -16.09 8.47 -13.53
C TRP A 345 -16.53 8.52 -15.00
N LEU A 346 -15.78 7.85 -15.88
CA LEU A 346 -16.04 7.87 -17.31
C LEU A 346 -16.95 6.74 -17.79
N GLY A 347 -17.19 5.71 -16.95
CA GLY A 347 -17.97 4.53 -17.33
C GLY A 347 -17.28 3.68 -18.39
N GLU A 348 -15.95 3.72 -18.50
CA GLU A 348 -15.18 3.01 -19.53
C GLU A 348 -14.01 2.20 -18.96
N LYS A 349 -13.52 1.26 -19.77
CA LYS A 349 -12.32 0.50 -19.48
C LYS A 349 -11.06 1.35 -19.67
N ILE A 350 -10.22 1.46 -18.65
CA ILE A 350 -8.97 2.21 -18.69
C ILE A 350 -7.80 1.26 -18.93
N THR A 351 -6.98 1.58 -19.93
CA THR A 351 -5.74 0.87 -20.25
C THR A 351 -4.58 1.39 -19.38
N LEU A 352 -3.70 0.50 -18.98
CA LEU A 352 -2.48 0.83 -18.23
C LEU A 352 -1.24 0.67 -19.15
N PRO A 353 -0.19 1.51 -18.99
CA PRO A 353 -0.04 2.55 -17.97
C PRO A 353 -1.06 3.68 -18.09
N LEU A 354 -1.48 4.23 -16.93
CA LEU A 354 -2.47 5.30 -16.87
C LEU A 354 -1.91 6.62 -17.42
N ASP A 355 -2.73 7.31 -18.21
CA ASP A 355 -2.50 8.72 -18.55
C ASP A 355 -2.76 9.59 -17.30
N ALA A 356 -1.68 9.97 -16.63
CA ALA A 356 -1.75 10.74 -15.39
C ALA A 356 -2.31 12.16 -15.58
N GLU A 357 -2.14 12.78 -16.76
CA GLU A 357 -2.68 14.10 -17.05
C GLU A 357 -4.20 14.02 -17.21
N ARG A 358 -4.69 12.99 -17.92
CA ARG A 358 -6.13 12.75 -18.07
C ARG A 358 -6.79 12.51 -16.70
N PHE A 359 -6.17 11.72 -15.83
CA PHE A 359 -6.67 11.50 -14.48
C PHE A 359 -6.73 12.81 -13.68
N GLU A 360 -5.67 13.60 -13.71
CA GLU A 360 -5.61 14.89 -12.99
C GLU A 360 -6.71 15.85 -13.44
N GLN A 361 -7.00 15.94 -14.74
CA GLN A 361 -8.08 16.77 -15.27
C GLN A 361 -9.45 16.36 -14.73
N GLU A 362 -9.74 15.06 -14.65
CA GLU A 362 -11.00 14.57 -14.08
C GLU A 362 -11.06 14.76 -12.56
N LEU A 363 -9.97 14.50 -11.85
CA LEU A 363 -9.88 14.74 -10.40
C LEU A 363 -10.18 16.22 -10.08
N GLN A 364 -9.65 17.16 -10.84
CA GLN A 364 -9.90 18.59 -10.63
C GLN A 364 -11.38 18.95 -10.80
N LYS A 365 -12.13 18.31 -11.70
CA LYS A 365 -13.58 18.51 -11.82
C LYS A 365 -14.30 18.04 -10.55
N HIS A 366 -13.98 16.86 -10.04
CA HIS A 366 -14.58 16.34 -8.81
C HIS A 366 -14.23 17.18 -7.58
N ILE A 367 -13.03 17.74 -7.50
CA ILE A 367 -12.64 18.70 -6.44
C ILE A 367 -13.51 19.98 -6.54
N GLN A 368 -13.75 20.49 -7.74
CA GLN A 368 -14.58 21.68 -7.94
C GLN A 368 -16.05 21.42 -7.58
N GLU A 369 -16.59 20.26 -7.97
CA GLU A 369 -17.93 19.82 -7.61
C GLU A 369 -18.09 19.65 -6.09
N GLU A 370 -17.11 19.05 -5.42
CA GLU A 370 -17.08 18.91 -3.96
C GLU A 370 -17.12 20.28 -3.26
N GLN A 371 -16.32 21.24 -3.73
CA GLN A 371 -16.27 22.60 -3.19
C GLN A 371 -17.53 23.40 -3.45
N ALA A 372 -18.27 23.11 -4.52
CA ALA A 372 -19.52 23.78 -4.85
C ALA A 372 -20.71 23.26 -4.02
N ASN A 373 -20.62 22.01 -3.53
CA ASN A 373 -21.69 21.33 -2.78
C ASN A 373 -21.47 21.31 -1.26
N GLY A 374 -20.29 21.69 -0.78
CA GLY A 374 -19.93 21.74 0.65
C GLY A 374 -19.94 23.16 1.18
#